data_dd0137af38d54588d2eae411e901616b
#
_entry.id   dd0137af38d54588d2eae411e901616b
#
_cell.length_a   1.000
_cell.length_b   1.000
_cell.length_c   1.000
_cell.angle_alpha   90.00
_cell.angle_beta   90.00
_cell.angle_gamma   90.00
#
_symmetry.space_group_name_H-M   'P 1'
#
loop_
_entity.id
_entity.type
_entity.pdbx_description
1 polymer ?
#
loop_
_entity_poly.entity_id
_entity_poly.type
_entity_poly.pdbx_seq_one_letter_code
_entity_poly.pdbx_strand_id
1 'polypeptide(L)'
;MSQYNAKFMKAALDVAQEAYDNLEVPVGCVFVLNNETILARGRNRPNETCNATRHAEIEAIDLILEEHDPIIFSNVDLYVTVEPCIMCASALRQIGIRHVYFGCGNDKFGGNGSVFNMHSDPRLETDHSKGYESKGGYFYEEAIMLLRKFYVRENQNAPVPRKKANRVLKTEIAPKNKE
;
A
#
# COMPACT_ATOMS: atom_id res chain seq x y z
N MET A 1 -5.61 -18.59 -11.57
CA MET A 1 -5.68 -17.80 -10.32
C MET A 1 -4.26 -17.41 -9.95
N SER A 2 -3.98 -16.13 -9.77
CA SER A 2 -2.69 -15.69 -9.23
C SER A 2 -2.57 -16.25 -7.80
N GLN A 3 -1.46 -16.92 -7.52
CA GLN A 3 -1.23 -17.49 -6.19
C GLN A 3 -0.41 -16.49 -5.37
N TYR A 4 -0.88 -16.15 -4.17
CA TYR A 4 -0.12 -15.33 -3.23
C TYR A 4 1.28 -15.89 -2.99
N ASN A 5 2.28 -15.01 -2.96
CA ASN A 5 3.66 -15.39 -2.70
C ASN A 5 4.27 -14.50 -1.60
N ALA A 6 4.55 -15.11 -0.46
CA ALA A 6 5.05 -14.42 0.73
C ALA A 6 6.37 -13.66 0.52
N LYS A 7 7.21 -14.06 -0.45
CA LYS A 7 8.48 -13.37 -0.74
C LYS A 7 8.25 -11.91 -1.20
N PHE A 8 7.16 -11.65 -1.93
CA PHE A 8 6.86 -10.31 -2.43
C PHE A 8 6.28 -9.41 -1.34
N MET A 9 5.48 -9.97 -0.42
CA MET A 9 5.03 -9.20 0.74
C MET A 9 6.19 -8.85 1.68
N LYS A 10 7.18 -9.74 1.85
CA LYS A 10 8.42 -9.41 2.56
C LYS A 10 9.18 -8.28 1.88
N ALA A 11 9.30 -8.33 0.55
CA ALA A 11 9.92 -7.24 -0.20
C ALA A 11 9.16 -5.90 -0.04
N ALA A 12 7.82 -5.93 0.03
CA ALA A 12 7.03 -4.73 0.31
C ALA A 12 7.27 -4.20 1.74
N LEU A 13 7.47 -5.08 2.74
CA LEU A 13 7.83 -4.69 4.10
C LEU A 13 9.23 -4.05 4.17
N ASP A 14 10.21 -4.57 3.42
CA ASP A 14 11.54 -3.97 3.33
C ASP A 14 11.45 -2.55 2.79
N VAL A 15 10.65 -2.32 1.74
CA VAL A 15 10.40 -0.99 1.16
C VAL A 15 9.63 -0.07 2.14
N ALA A 16 8.71 -0.63 2.94
CA ALA A 16 8.05 0.13 4.00
C ALA A 16 9.02 0.54 5.12
N GLN A 17 10.01 -0.31 5.44
CA GLN A 17 11.09 0.04 6.36
C GLN A 17 11.93 1.20 5.81
N GLU A 18 12.25 1.21 4.52
CA GLU A 18 12.93 2.35 3.88
C GLU A 18 12.12 3.66 4.02
N ALA A 19 10.78 3.61 3.85
CA ALA A 19 9.93 4.78 4.10
C ALA A 19 10.04 5.26 5.57
N TYR A 20 9.99 4.32 6.53
CA TYR A 20 10.17 4.63 7.95
C TYR A 20 11.50 5.31 8.24
N ASP A 21 12.59 4.81 7.67
CA ASP A 21 13.95 5.34 7.87
C ASP A 21 14.10 6.74 7.26
N ASN A 22 13.35 7.03 6.19
CA ASN A 22 13.27 8.34 5.53
C ASN A 22 12.18 9.27 6.13
N LEU A 23 11.67 8.99 7.33
CA LEU A 23 10.69 9.82 8.05
C LEU A 23 9.32 9.94 7.35
N GLU A 24 9.01 9.01 6.46
CA GLU A 24 7.71 8.89 5.80
C GLU A 24 6.81 7.86 6.51
N VAL A 25 5.50 7.98 6.29
CA VAL A 25 4.57 6.94 6.77
C VAL A 25 4.99 5.61 6.13
N PRO A 26 5.25 4.55 6.93
CA PRO A 26 5.87 3.33 6.46
C PRO A 26 4.89 2.46 5.65
N VAL A 27 4.66 2.89 4.43
CA VAL A 27 3.96 2.10 3.41
C VAL A 27 4.94 1.80 2.30
N GLY A 28 5.02 0.54 1.95
CA GLY A 28 5.85 0.04 0.86
C GLY A 28 5.08 -0.96 0.02
N CYS A 29 5.39 -0.98 -1.26
CA CYS A 29 4.77 -1.89 -2.20
C CYS A 29 5.75 -2.43 -3.25
N VAL A 30 5.37 -3.53 -3.88
CA VAL A 30 6.01 -4.08 -5.07
C VAL A 30 4.96 -4.49 -6.09
N PHE A 31 5.19 -4.16 -7.35
CA PHE A 31 4.39 -4.59 -8.48
C PHE A 31 5.07 -5.78 -9.16
N VAL A 32 4.37 -6.87 -9.33
CA VAL A 32 4.93 -8.16 -9.73
C VAL A 32 4.27 -8.68 -11.00
N LEU A 33 5.03 -8.82 -12.06
CA LEU A 33 4.58 -9.38 -13.33
C LEU A 33 4.54 -10.91 -13.24
N ASN A 34 3.41 -11.49 -13.63
CA ASN A 34 3.18 -12.94 -13.73
C ASN A 34 3.57 -13.76 -12.47
N ASN A 35 3.53 -13.14 -11.30
CA ASN A 35 3.95 -13.74 -10.02
C ASN A 35 5.44 -14.17 -10.00
N GLU A 36 6.28 -13.58 -10.82
CA GLU A 36 7.69 -13.94 -10.99
C GLU A 36 8.63 -12.73 -10.81
N THR A 37 8.40 -11.67 -11.57
CA THR A 37 9.34 -10.55 -11.69
C THR A 37 8.80 -9.28 -11.04
N ILE A 38 9.56 -8.68 -10.14
CA ILE A 38 9.25 -7.34 -9.61
C ILE A 38 9.59 -6.31 -10.69
N LEU A 39 8.58 -5.59 -11.18
CA LEU A 39 8.74 -4.49 -12.13
C LEU A 39 9.17 -3.21 -11.43
N ALA A 40 8.53 -2.89 -10.32
CA ALA A 40 8.85 -1.69 -9.55
C ALA A 40 8.63 -1.89 -8.05
N ARG A 41 9.32 -1.06 -7.28
CA ARG A 41 9.17 -0.90 -5.83
C ARG A 41 8.78 0.55 -5.55
N GLY A 42 7.81 0.77 -4.66
CA GLY A 42 7.38 2.11 -4.28
C GLY A 42 7.26 2.25 -2.78
N ARG A 43 7.65 3.40 -2.26
CA ARG A 43 7.43 3.80 -0.87
C ARG A 43 6.74 5.16 -0.80
N ASN A 44 6.09 5.45 0.31
CA ASN A 44 5.56 6.79 0.54
C ASN A 44 6.68 7.85 0.50
N ARG A 45 6.39 8.97 -0.20
CA ARG A 45 7.27 10.14 -0.31
C ARG A 45 6.55 11.49 -0.22
N PRO A 46 5.35 11.61 0.40
CA PRO A 46 4.60 12.87 0.41
C PRO A 46 5.37 14.03 1.02
N ASN A 47 6.09 13.82 2.13
CA ASN A 47 6.86 14.88 2.77
C ASN A 47 8.13 15.24 1.99
N GLU A 48 8.83 14.22 1.49
CA GLU A 48 10.06 14.39 0.70
C GLU A 48 9.81 15.18 -0.59
N THR A 49 8.69 14.92 -1.25
CA THR A 49 8.32 15.56 -2.53
C THR A 49 7.41 16.78 -2.38
N CYS A 50 6.97 17.09 -1.15
CA CYS A 50 5.92 18.09 -0.88
C CYS A 50 4.66 17.87 -1.72
N ASN A 51 4.31 16.61 -1.99
CA ASN A 51 3.17 16.22 -2.83
C ASN A 51 2.37 15.10 -2.16
N ALA A 52 1.15 15.40 -1.72
CA ALA A 52 0.29 14.47 -1.01
C ALA A 52 -0.15 13.24 -1.83
N THR A 53 0.01 13.27 -3.14
CA THR A 53 -0.34 12.13 -4.01
C THR A 53 0.76 11.07 -4.09
N ARG A 54 1.97 11.34 -3.59
CA ARG A 54 3.15 10.47 -3.69
C ARG A 54 3.11 9.31 -2.68
N HIS A 55 2.04 8.53 -2.77
CA HIS A 55 1.92 7.25 -2.07
C HIS A 55 2.74 6.17 -2.76
N ALA A 56 3.04 5.10 -2.03
CA ALA A 56 3.86 3.98 -2.50
C ALA A 56 3.39 3.44 -3.86
N GLU A 57 2.08 3.26 -4.01
CA GLU A 57 1.48 2.72 -5.22
C GLU A 57 1.66 3.66 -6.41
N ILE A 58 1.44 4.97 -6.23
CA ILE A 58 1.56 5.96 -7.31
C ILE A 58 3.02 6.08 -7.76
N GLU A 59 3.98 6.13 -6.81
CA GLU A 59 5.42 6.12 -7.11
C GLU A 59 5.81 4.92 -7.99
N ALA A 60 5.33 3.72 -7.65
CA ALA A 60 5.66 2.52 -8.42
C ALA A 60 4.94 2.48 -9.79
N ILE A 61 3.71 2.97 -9.88
CA ILE A 61 2.97 3.07 -11.15
C ILE A 61 3.72 3.98 -12.12
N ASP A 62 4.14 5.16 -11.66
CA ASP A 62 4.88 6.10 -12.51
C ASP A 62 6.16 5.46 -13.07
N LEU A 63 6.95 4.76 -12.23
CA LEU A 63 8.15 4.06 -12.67
C LEU A 63 7.87 2.98 -13.74
N ILE A 64 6.76 2.25 -13.60
CA ILE A 64 6.39 1.22 -14.58
C ILE A 64 5.99 1.87 -15.91
N LEU A 65 5.26 2.98 -15.87
CA LEU A 65 4.80 3.68 -17.07
C LEU A 65 5.92 4.39 -17.83
N GLU A 66 7.08 4.63 -17.22
CA GLU A 66 8.27 5.12 -17.93
C GLU A 66 8.86 4.10 -18.89
N GLU A 67 8.69 2.79 -18.62
CA GLU A 67 9.35 1.71 -19.38
C GLU A 67 8.36 0.78 -20.10
N HIS A 68 7.08 0.79 -19.74
CA HIS A 68 6.10 -0.19 -20.20
C HIS A 68 4.78 0.46 -20.64
N ASP A 69 4.12 -0.17 -21.62
CA ASP A 69 2.75 0.16 -22.01
C ASP A 69 1.78 -0.18 -20.86
N PRO A 70 0.76 0.67 -20.59
CA PRO A 70 -0.23 0.45 -19.54
C PRO A 70 -0.94 -0.92 -19.59
N ILE A 71 -1.04 -1.55 -20.73
CA ILE A 71 -1.65 -2.89 -20.86
C ILE A 71 -0.96 -3.95 -20.00
N ILE A 72 0.30 -3.72 -19.58
CA ILE A 72 1.06 -4.65 -18.75
C ILE A 72 0.37 -4.95 -17.42
N PHE A 73 -0.35 -3.95 -16.85
CA PHE A 73 -0.97 -4.07 -15.53
C PHE A 73 -2.01 -5.18 -15.44
N SER A 74 -2.60 -5.60 -16.56
CA SER A 74 -3.51 -6.75 -16.61
C SER A 74 -2.85 -8.09 -16.20
N ASN A 75 -1.52 -8.14 -16.18
CA ASN A 75 -0.72 -9.30 -15.77
C ASN A 75 0.09 -9.03 -14.49
N VAL A 76 -0.17 -7.91 -13.82
CA VAL A 76 0.61 -7.47 -12.65
C VAL A 76 -0.22 -7.60 -11.37
N ASP A 77 0.40 -8.14 -10.34
CA ASP A 77 -0.13 -8.18 -8.98
C ASP A 77 0.59 -7.14 -8.12
N LEU A 78 -0.18 -6.44 -7.28
CA LEU A 78 0.34 -5.53 -6.26
C LEU A 78 0.45 -6.26 -4.91
N TYR A 79 1.60 -6.12 -4.27
CA TYR A 79 1.80 -6.44 -2.86
C TYR A 79 2.12 -5.15 -2.11
N VAL A 80 1.30 -4.78 -1.13
CA VAL A 80 1.42 -3.53 -0.37
C VAL A 80 1.21 -3.76 1.11
N THR A 81 1.95 -3.09 1.97
CA THR A 81 1.90 -3.34 3.42
C THR A 81 0.62 -2.86 4.10
N VAL A 82 -0.04 -1.85 3.55
CA VAL A 82 -1.30 -1.29 4.05
C VAL A 82 -2.34 -1.31 2.94
N GLU A 83 -3.60 -1.56 3.28
CA GLU A 83 -4.70 -1.47 2.34
C GLU A 83 -4.66 -0.15 1.54
N PRO A 84 -4.72 -0.21 0.20
CA PRO A 84 -4.75 0.99 -0.64
C PRO A 84 -5.84 1.96 -0.22
N CYS A 85 -5.48 3.23 -0.08
CA CYS A 85 -6.46 4.27 0.20
C CYS A 85 -7.37 4.50 -1.01
N ILE A 86 -8.43 5.28 -0.84
CA ILE A 86 -9.42 5.58 -1.89
C ILE A 86 -8.76 6.08 -3.18
N MET A 87 -7.75 6.97 -3.06
CA MET A 87 -7.01 7.50 -4.20
C MET A 87 -6.26 6.39 -4.95
N CYS A 88 -5.46 5.61 -4.22
CA CYS A 88 -4.66 4.52 -4.81
C CYS A 88 -5.55 3.40 -5.38
N ALA A 89 -6.62 3.03 -4.66
CA ALA A 89 -7.58 2.03 -5.13
C ALA A 89 -8.26 2.45 -6.44
N SER A 90 -8.59 3.73 -6.58
CA SER A 90 -9.14 4.29 -7.83
C SER A 90 -8.11 4.26 -8.97
N ALA A 91 -6.87 4.65 -8.70
CA ALA A 91 -5.78 4.58 -9.68
C ALA A 91 -5.51 3.14 -10.14
N LEU A 92 -5.40 2.19 -9.20
CA LEU A 92 -5.21 0.77 -9.48
C LEU A 92 -6.33 0.19 -10.36
N ARG A 93 -7.57 0.61 -10.11
CA ARG A 93 -8.72 0.23 -10.94
C ARG A 93 -8.60 0.78 -12.35
N GLN A 94 -8.21 2.03 -12.52
CA GLN A 94 -8.09 2.68 -13.83
C GLN A 94 -6.98 2.07 -14.69
N ILE A 95 -5.86 1.68 -14.11
CA ILE A 95 -4.76 1.02 -14.84
C ILE A 95 -5.03 -0.47 -15.10
N GLY A 96 -6.11 -1.04 -14.55
CA GLY A 96 -6.48 -2.44 -14.77
C GLY A 96 -5.57 -3.44 -14.06
N ILE A 97 -5.18 -3.16 -12.80
CA ILE A 97 -4.38 -4.10 -12.00
C ILE A 97 -5.07 -5.45 -11.87
N ARG A 98 -4.31 -6.54 -11.93
CA ARG A 98 -4.87 -7.90 -11.86
C ARG A 98 -5.36 -8.28 -10.46
N HIS A 99 -4.47 -8.21 -9.45
CA HIS A 99 -4.79 -8.54 -8.05
C HIS A 99 -4.06 -7.61 -7.10
N VAL A 100 -4.63 -7.41 -5.91
CA VAL A 100 -4.00 -6.67 -4.81
C VAL A 100 -3.95 -7.53 -3.56
N TYR A 101 -2.75 -7.72 -3.02
CA TYR A 101 -2.49 -8.37 -1.73
C TYR A 101 -1.98 -7.32 -0.75
N PHE A 102 -2.67 -7.17 0.39
CA PHE A 102 -2.24 -6.17 1.38
C PHE A 102 -2.06 -6.75 2.78
N GLY A 103 -1.29 -6.05 3.60
CA GLY A 103 -1.03 -6.42 4.98
C GLY A 103 -2.19 -6.06 5.91
N CYS A 104 -2.14 -4.91 6.54
CA CYS A 104 -3.20 -4.44 7.44
C CYS A 104 -4.24 -3.57 6.72
N GLY A 105 -5.45 -3.49 7.29
CA GLY A 105 -6.51 -2.62 6.85
C GLY A 105 -6.20 -1.13 7.05
N ASN A 106 -6.98 -0.28 6.42
CA ASN A 106 -6.91 1.17 6.53
C ASN A 106 -8.26 1.73 6.97
N ASP A 107 -8.51 1.73 8.28
CA ASP A 107 -9.81 2.06 8.88
C ASP A 107 -10.29 3.49 8.61
N LYS A 108 -9.43 4.37 8.09
CA LYS A 108 -9.76 5.78 7.85
C LYS A 108 -10.00 6.10 6.38
N PHE A 109 -9.21 5.49 5.50
CA PHE A 109 -9.16 5.86 4.08
C PHE A 109 -9.17 4.67 3.13
N GLY A 110 -9.40 3.45 3.64
CA GLY A 110 -9.32 2.22 2.87
C GLY A 110 -10.30 2.19 1.70
N GLY A 111 -9.79 1.85 0.52
CA GLY A 111 -10.56 1.73 -0.72
C GLY A 111 -10.83 0.28 -1.12
N ASN A 112 -10.30 -0.69 -0.38
CA ASN A 112 -10.38 -2.11 -0.70
C ASN A 112 -11.18 -2.93 0.34
N GLY A 113 -12.17 -2.29 0.97
CA GLY A 113 -13.10 -2.98 1.85
C GLY A 113 -13.26 -2.37 3.24
N SER A 114 -12.22 -1.71 3.80
CA SER A 114 -12.33 -1.16 5.17
C SER A 114 -13.28 0.01 5.28
N VAL A 115 -13.30 0.93 4.30
CA VAL A 115 -14.19 2.10 4.28
C VAL A 115 -15.03 2.13 3.02
N PHE A 116 -14.41 1.95 1.86
CA PHE A 116 -15.08 1.91 0.56
C PHE A 116 -14.64 0.66 -0.22
N ASN A 117 -15.52 0.22 -1.13
CA ASN A 117 -15.27 -0.91 -2.03
C ASN A 117 -14.89 -0.41 -3.44
N MET A 118 -13.92 0.52 -3.54
CA MET A 118 -13.51 1.09 -4.83
C MET A 118 -13.06 0.01 -5.81
N HIS A 119 -12.42 -1.05 -5.30
CA HIS A 119 -11.91 -2.16 -6.08
C HIS A 119 -13.00 -3.01 -6.76
N SER A 120 -14.21 -3.07 -6.19
CA SER A 120 -15.26 -4.00 -6.61
C SER A 120 -16.65 -3.38 -6.80
N ASP A 121 -16.82 -2.07 -6.58
CA ASP A 121 -18.11 -1.41 -6.75
C ASP A 121 -18.53 -1.41 -8.23
N PRO A 122 -19.63 -2.09 -8.61
CA PRO A 122 -20.07 -2.18 -10.00
C PRO A 122 -20.54 -0.83 -10.57
N ARG A 123 -20.91 0.13 -9.70
CA ARG A 123 -21.31 1.48 -10.14
C ARG A 123 -20.17 2.30 -10.73
N LEU A 124 -18.92 1.89 -10.46
CA LEU A 124 -17.71 2.51 -10.97
C LEU A 124 -17.15 1.79 -12.21
N GLU A 125 -17.84 0.77 -12.70
CA GLU A 125 -17.40 0.03 -13.87
C GLU A 125 -17.61 0.83 -15.16
N THR A 126 -16.58 0.85 -15.98
CA THR A 126 -16.58 1.44 -17.33
C THR A 126 -15.89 0.49 -18.30
N ASP A 127 -15.96 0.78 -19.59
CA ASP A 127 -15.26 -0.02 -20.62
C ASP A 127 -13.74 -0.12 -20.38
N HIS A 128 -13.17 0.88 -19.69
CA HIS A 128 -11.73 1.00 -19.44
C HIS A 128 -11.34 0.78 -17.97
N SER A 129 -12.30 0.60 -17.07
CA SER A 129 -12.05 0.50 -15.63
C SER A 129 -12.92 -0.59 -15.01
N LYS A 130 -12.40 -1.81 -15.01
CA LYS A 130 -13.03 -2.97 -14.36
C LYS A 130 -12.59 -3.10 -12.90
N GLY A 131 -13.38 -3.80 -12.09
CA GLY A 131 -12.98 -4.19 -10.74
C GLY A 131 -11.78 -5.14 -10.76
N TYR A 132 -11.13 -5.25 -9.60
CA TYR A 132 -10.02 -6.20 -9.40
C TYR A 132 -10.20 -6.96 -8.07
N GLU A 133 -9.58 -8.14 -7.97
CA GLU A 133 -9.59 -8.92 -6.73
C GLU A 133 -8.62 -8.33 -5.71
N SER A 134 -9.05 -8.22 -4.45
CA SER A 134 -8.24 -7.71 -3.37
C SER A 134 -8.35 -8.59 -2.13
N LYS A 135 -7.22 -8.90 -1.49
CA LYS A 135 -7.18 -9.73 -0.30
C LYS A 135 -6.15 -9.23 0.71
N GLY A 136 -6.59 -9.02 1.94
CA GLY A 136 -5.76 -8.54 3.03
C GLY A 136 -5.43 -9.57 4.10
N GLY A 137 -4.52 -9.19 5.02
CA GLY A 137 -4.14 -9.99 6.18
C GLY A 137 -2.80 -10.68 6.07
N TYR A 138 -2.00 -10.32 5.07
CA TYR A 138 -0.68 -10.89 4.83
C TYR A 138 0.39 -10.11 5.59
N PHE A 139 1.11 -10.75 6.52
CA PHE A 139 2.05 -10.07 7.42
C PHE A 139 1.39 -8.89 8.16
N TYR A 140 0.15 -9.12 8.58
CA TYR A 140 -0.71 -8.14 9.23
C TYR A 140 -0.08 -7.50 10.46
N GLU A 141 0.54 -8.31 11.33
CA GLU A 141 1.15 -7.85 12.57
C GLU A 141 2.38 -7.00 12.31
N GLU A 142 3.23 -7.40 11.37
CA GLU A 142 4.44 -6.67 10.98
C GLU A 142 4.08 -5.30 10.39
N ALA A 143 3.07 -5.25 9.52
CA ALA A 143 2.59 -4.01 8.93
C ALA A 143 2.04 -3.03 10.00
N ILE A 144 1.21 -3.53 10.92
CA ILE A 144 0.69 -2.72 12.04
C ILE A 144 1.82 -2.24 12.94
N MET A 145 2.77 -3.12 13.27
CA MET A 145 3.87 -2.76 14.16
C MET A 145 4.72 -1.65 13.57
N LEU A 146 4.98 -1.70 12.27
CA LEU A 146 5.77 -0.68 11.60
C LEU A 146 5.05 0.68 11.62
N LEU A 147 3.73 0.71 11.36
CA LEU A 147 2.90 1.92 11.50
C LEU A 147 2.90 2.44 12.94
N ARG A 148 2.74 1.57 13.93
CA ARG A 148 2.73 1.96 15.34
C ARG A 148 4.06 2.60 15.77
N LYS A 149 5.19 2.02 15.36
CA LYS A 149 6.53 2.59 15.59
C LYS A 149 6.64 4.00 15.02
N PHE A 150 6.14 4.21 13.81
CA PHE A 150 6.14 5.53 13.19
C PHE A 150 5.32 6.56 13.97
N TYR A 151 4.10 6.19 14.41
CA TYR A 151 3.22 7.14 15.09
C TYR A 151 3.62 7.45 16.54
N VAL A 152 4.45 6.65 17.18
CA VAL A 152 5.05 7.01 18.49
C VAL A 152 6.30 7.88 18.34
N ARG A 153 6.95 7.88 17.18
CA ARG A 153 8.13 8.68 16.86
C ARG A 153 7.78 10.16 16.80
N GLU A 154 8.70 11.02 17.25
CA GLU A 154 8.60 12.46 17.05
C GLU A 154 8.89 12.80 15.58
N ASN A 155 8.06 13.67 15.00
CA ASN A 155 8.30 14.17 13.64
C ASN A 155 9.19 15.40 13.73
N GLN A 156 10.49 15.23 13.48
CA GLN A 156 11.47 16.31 13.49
C GLN A 156 11.32 17.26 12.28
N ASN A 157 10.65 16.81 11.21
CA ASN A 157 10.39 17.61 10.01
C ASN A 157 9.09 18.43 10.11
N ALA A 158 8.35 18.33 11.21
CA ALA A 158 7.16 19.15 11.39
C ALA A 158 7.56 20.64 11.58
N PRO A 159 6.80 21.60 11.01
CA PRO A 159 7.05 23.04 11.25
C PRO A 159 7.11 23.41 12.73
N VAL A 160 6.36 22.69 13.56
CA VAL A 160 6.41 22.76 15.03
C VAL A 160 6.46 21.33 15.57
N PRO A 161 7.65 20.78 15.86
CA PRO A 161 7.78 19.44 16.42
C PRO A 161 7.06 19.35 17.79
N ARG A 162 6.20 18.35 17.93
CA ARG A 162 5.49 18.10 19.21
C ARG A 162 6.13 16.91 19.91
N LYS A 163 6.54 17.10 21.15
CA LYS A 163 7.01 16.01 22.00
C LYS A 163 5.89 14.98 22.21
N LYS A 164 6.20 13.73 21.95
CA LYS A 164 5.29 12.60 22.12
C LYS A 164 5.66 11.72 23.32
N ALA A 165 6.20 12.37 24.39
CA ALA A 165 6.75 11.70 25.57
C ALA A 165 5.79 10.71 26.26
N ASN A 166 4.48 10.88 26.09
CA ASN A 166 3.45 10.04 26.72
C ASN A 166 2.91 8.92 25.80
N ARG A 167 3.46 8.73 24.61
CA ARG A 167 3.02 7.66 23.70
C ARG A 167 3.85 6.40 23.91
N VAL A 168 3.19 5.36 24.41
CA VAL A 168 3.79 4.03 24.56
C VAL A 168 3.49 3.19 23.33
N LEU A 169 4.48 2.48 22.82
CA LEU A 169 4.30 1.54 21.73
C LEU A 169 3.43 0.36 22.22
N LYS A 170 2.23 0.23 21.66
CA LYS A 170 1.36 -0.91 21.93
C LYS A 170 1.83 -2.11 21.11
N THR A 171 2.32 -3.14 21.77
CA THR A 171 2.84 -4.37 21.13
C THR A 171 1.77 -5.44 20.95
N GLU A 172 0.71 -5.42 21.75
CA GLU A 172 -0.41 -6.35 21.58
C GLU A 172 -1.25 -5.98 20.36
N ILE A 173 -1.38 -6.90 19.42
CA ILE A 173 -2.20 -6.76 18.22
C ILE A 173 -3.36 -7.74 18.35
N ALA A 174 -4.58 -7.24 18.24
CA ALA A 174 -5.76 -8.11 18.24
C ALA A 174 -5.71 -9.04 17.02
N PRO A 175 -6.04 -10.34 17.18
CA PRO A 175 -6.09 -11.24 16.03
C PRO A 175 -7.09 -10.73 15.01
N LYS A 176 -6.76 -10.88 13.72
CA LYS A 176 -7.70 -10.57 12.64
C LYS A 176 -8.92 -11.48 12.81
N ASN A 177 -10.12 -10.91 12.95
CA ASN A 177 -11.35 -11.69 12.88
C ASN A 177 -11.35 -12.45 11.56
N LYS A 178 -11.47 -13.76 11.63
CA LYS A 178 -11.64 -14.60 10.44
C LYS A 178 -13.08 -14.36 9.94
N GLU A 179 -13.23 -13.54 8.92
CA GLU A 179 -14.42 -13.54 8.06
C GLU A 179 -14.30 -14.63 7.01
#